data_7042e06ff8f69eb5f836140da92652d5
#
_entry.id   7042e06ff8f69eb5f836140da92652d5
#
_cell.length_a   1.000
_cell.length_b   1.000
_cell.length_c   1.000
_cell.angle_alpha   90.00
_cell.angle_beta   90.00
_cell.angle_gamma   90.00
#
_symmetry.space_group_name_H-M   'P 1'
#
loop_
_entity.id
_entity.type
_entity.pdbx_description
1 polymer ?
#
loop_
_entity_poly.entity_id
_entity_poly.type
_entity_poly.pdbx_seq_one_letter_code
_entity_poly.pdbx_strand_id
1 'polypeptide(L)'
;MKLLCMDLEMNQPSGKIIQIGAVVGDTENGDILDRYRAYVNPGEPLAEFITILTGITEQDIKTQGVSLTEAYEGVRKLHLRHDCFINPVTWGGGDSQELFNQLPETSREHWPFGRRWIDAKTVHVSKMISNGKVLSGGLSTSMKHYRLKFDGRKHDAQVDAENTWKIYYHMLYLMRHNSY
;
A
#
# COMPACT_ATOMS: atom_id res chain seq x y z
N MET A 1 5.04 9.34 15.75
CA MET A 1 5.86 8.45 14.90
C MET A 1 5.27 8.42 13.51
N LYS A 2 6.11 8.46 12.45
CA LYS A 2 5.65 8.43 11.06
C LYS A 2 5.76 7.02 10.49
N LEU A 3 4.76 6.60 9.74
CA LEU A 3 4.71 5.30 9.07
C LEU A 3 4.50 5.50 7.58
N LEU A 4 5.24 4.76 6.77
CA LEU A 4 4.95 4.62 5.35
C LEU A 4 3.86 3.56 5.19
N CYS A 5 2.79 3.88 4.50
CA CYS A 5 1.78 2.93 4.06
C CYS A 5 1.82 2.85 2.54
N MET A 6 1.82 1.64 1.97
CA MET A 6 1.93 1.48 0.52
C MET A 6 1.10 0.31 0.00
N ASP A 7 0.86 0.36 -1.30
CA ASP A 7 0.12 -0.62 -2.07
C ASP A 7 0.69 -0.72 -3.48
N LEU A 8 0.49 -1.86 -4.14
CA LEU A 8 0.95 -2.15 -5.49
C LEU A 8 -0.20 -2.62 -6.37
N GLU A 9 -0.27 -2.11 -7.61
CA GLU A 9 -1.08 -2.73 -8.65
C GLU A 9 -0.19 -3.50 -9.62
N MET A 10 -0.67 -4.66 -10.05
CA MET A 10 0.12 -5.57 -10.87
C MET A 10 -0.64 -6.04 -12.11
N ASN A 11 0.07 -6.13 -13.24
CA ASN A 11 -0.45 -6.76 -14.45
C ASN A 11 -0.61 -8.28 -14.26
N GLN A 12 -1.52 -8.88 -14.99
CA GLN A 12 -1.76 -10.33 -14.95
C GLN A 12 -1.71 -10.92 -16.36
N PRO A 13 -1.29 -12.15 -16.52
CA PRO A 13 -0.86 -13.11 -15.48
C PRO A 13 0.61 -12.94 -15.05
N SER A 14 1.34 -11.99 -15.59
CA SER A 14 2.79 -11.82 -15.36
C SER A 14 3.16 -11.47 -13.92
N GLY A 15 2.27 -10.81 -13.18
CA GLY A 15 2.54 -10.27 -11.86
C GLY A 15 3.42 -9.01 -11.87
N LYS A 16 3.76 -8.44 -13.04
CA LYS A 16 4.60 -7.25 -13.11
C LYS A 16 3.91 -6.02 -12.51
N ILE A 17 4.65 -5.29 -11.70
CA ILE A 17 4.16 -4.05 -11.07
C ILE A 17 3.89 -3.00 -12.14
N ILE A 18 2.70 -2.38 -12.08
CA ILE A 18 2.24 -1.32 -13.00
C ILE A 18 1.92 0.00 -12.28
N GLN A 19 1.76 -0.03 -10.96
CA GLN A 19 1.62 1.19 -10.15
C GLN A 19 2.15 0.95 -8.75
N ILE A 20 2.79 1.97 -8.20
CA ILE A 20 3.15 2.06 -6.78
C ILE A 20 2.44 3.25 -6.18
N GLY A 21 1.73 3.04 -5.10
CA GLY A 21 1.12 4.09 -4.29
C GLY A 21 1.64 4.05 -2.86
N ALA A 22 1.91 5.22 -2.28
CA ALA A 22 2.37 5.32 -0.91
C ALA A 22 1.92 6.62 -0.25
N VAL A 23 1.71 6.56 1.07
CA VAL A 23 1.46 7.72 1.91
C VAL A 23 2.29 7.66 3.18
N VAL A 24 2.61 8.81 3.72
CA VAL A 24 3.21 8.93 5.05
C VAL A 24 2.15 9.39 6.03
N GLY A 25 1.86 8.57 7.02
CA GLY A 25 0.91 8.88 8.07
C GLY A 25 1.56 9.15 9.42
N ASP A 26 1.00 10.08 10.18
CA ASP A 26 1.42 10.35 11.56
C ASP A 26 0.55 9.59 12.56
N THR A 27 1.19 8.75 13.36
CA THR A 27 0.48 7.95 14.37
C THR A 27 -0.09 8.75 15.54
N GLU A 28 0.28 10.01 15.71
CA GLU A 28 -0.21 10.83 16.81
C GLU A 28 -1.62 11.36 16.55
N ASN A 29 -1.84 11.88 15.35
CA ASN A 29 -3.10 12.54 14.98
C ASN A 29 -3.84 11.90 13.79
N GLY A 30 -3.19 10.96 13.08
CA GLY A 30 -3.76 10.27 11.91
C GLY A 30 -3.61 11.01 10.59
N ASP A 31 -2.98 12.17 10.59
CA ASP A 31 -2.81 12.98 9.40
C ASP A 31 -1.94 12.26 8.35
N ILE A 32 -2.27 12.45 7.09
CA ILE A 32 -1.42 12.09 5.96
C ILE A 32 -0.53 13.29 5.65
N LEU A 33 0.77 13.14 5.89
CA LEU A 33 1.76 14.19 5.75
C LEU A 33 2.25 14.35 4.32
N ASP A 34 2.32 13.24 3.56
CA ASP A 34 2.83 13.24 2.19
C ASP A 34 2.28 12.04 1.41
N ARG A 35 2.35 12.13 0.07
CA ARG A 35 1.80 11.13 -0.85
C ARG A 35 2.75 10.89 -2.00
N TYR A 36 2.71 9.68 -2.53
CA TYR A 36 3.44 9.31 -3.73
C TYR A 36 2.62 8.37 -4.61
N ARG A 37 2.70 8.57 -5.91
CA ARG A 37 2.15 7.67 -6.92
C ARG A 37 3.04 7.67 -8.15
N ALA A 38 3.31 6.49 -8.69
CA ALA A 38 3.97 6.34 -9.97
C ALA A 38 3.36 5.19 -10.76
N TYR A 39 3.10 5.42 -12.03
CA TYR A 39 2.87 4.34 -12.97
C TYR A 39 4.21 3.71 -13.35
N VAL A 40 4.22 2.39 -13.48
CA VAL A 40 5.42 1.61 -13.83
C VAL A 40 5.20 0.96 -15.18
N ASN A 41 6.14 1.15 -16.08
CA ASN A 41 6.09 0.47 -17.38
C ASN A 41 6.52 -0.99 -17.21
N PRO A 42 5.60 -1.98 -17.38
CA PRO A 42 5.93 -3.40 -17.21
C PRO A 42 6.72 -3.97 -18.41
N GLY A 43 6.88 -3.22 -19.50
CA GLY A 43 7.51 -3.69 -20.73
C GLY A 43 6.68 -4.73 -21.51
N GLU A 44 5.38 -4.76 -21.26
CA GLU A 44 4.41 -5.66 -21.91
C GLU A 44 3.02 -5.00 -21.93
N PRO A 45 2.10 -5.43 -22.81
CA PRO A 45 0.73 -4.93 -22.81
C PRO A 45 -0.01 -5.24 -21.50
N LEU A 46 -0.88 -4.32 -21.09
CA LEU A 46 -1.77 -4.53 -19.95
C LEU A 46 -2.89 -5.52 -20.31
N ALA A 47 -3.20 -6.43 -19.42
CA ALA A 47 -4.38 -7.28 -19.59
C ALA A 47 -5.66 -6.43 -19.51
N GLU A 48 -6.60 -6.67 -20.41
CA GLU A 48 -7.84 -5.90 -20.50
C GLU A 48 -8.60 -5.82 -19.16
N PHE A 49 -8.71 -6.96 -18.46
CA PHE A 49 -9.41 -6.97 -17.17
C PHE A 49 -8.66 -6.17 -16.08
N ILE A 50 -7.32 -6.03 -16.17
CA ILE A 50 -6.53 -5.18 -15.27
C ILE A 50 -6.83 -3.71 -15.55
N THR A 51 -6.91 -3.31 -16.82
CA THR A 51 -7.34 -1.96 -17.19
C THR A 51 -8.75 -1.64 -16.67
N ILE A 52 -9.69 -2.59 -16.77
CA ILE A 52 -11.05 -2.44 -16.23
C ILE A 52 -11.02 -2.31 -14.71
N LEU A 53 -10.25 -3.15 -14.03
CA LEU A 53 -10.16 -3.23 -12.56
C LEU A 53 -9.52 -1.97 -11.98
N THR A 54 -8.31 -1.63 -12.43
CA THR A 54 -7.49 -0.54 -11.88
C THR A 54 -7.81 0.81 -12.51
N GLY A 55 -8.26 0.82 -13.78
CA GLY A 55 -8.43 1.99 -14.62
C GLY A 55 -7.13 2.52 -15.21
N ILE A 56 -6.04 1.84 -14.99
CA ILE A 56 -4.75 2.17 -15.62
C ILE A 56 -4.82 1.74 -17.08
N THR A 57 -4.51 2.68 -17.98
CA THR A 57 -4.56 2.45 -19.43
C THR A 57 -3.17 2.35 -20.03
N GLU A 58 -3.09 1.73 -21.22
CA GLU A 58 -1.86 1.76 -22.04
C GLU A 58 -1.35 3.19 -22.28
N GLN A 59 -2.27 4.15 -22.41
CA GLN A 59 -1.92 5.55 -22.59
C GLN A 59 -1.27 6.13 -21.34
N ASP A 60 -1.74 5.79 -20.13
CA ASP A 60 -1.13 6.23 -18.87
C ASP A 60 0.30 5.69 -18.75
N ILE A 61 0.47 4.39 -19.03
CA ILE A 61 1.80 3.75 -19.02
C ILE A 61 2.74 4.40 -20.04
N LYS A 62 2.25 4.68 -21.26
CA LYS A 62 3.06 5.28 -22.31
C LYS A 62 3.48 6.72 -22.01
N THR A 63 2.61 7.51 -21.37
CA THR A 63 2.85 8.95 -21.18
C THR A 63 3.47 9.30 -19.83
N GLN A 64 3.21 8.49 -18.80
CA GLN A 64 3.60 8.74 -17.40
C GLN A 64 4.36 7.59 -16.75
N GLY A 65 4.42 6.42 -17.42
CA GLY A 65 5.08 5.24 -16.86
C GLY A 65 6.60 5.44 -16.80
N VAL A 66 7.15 5.19 -15.64
CA VAL A 66 8.60 5.19 -15.36
C VAL A 66 9.13 3.77 -15.20
N SER A 67 10.43 3.59 -15.07
CA SER A 67 10.99 2.30 -14.69
C SER A 67 10.63 1.93 -13.24
N LEU A 68 10.60 0.63 -12.93
CA LEU A 68 10.36 0.17 -11.55
C LEU A 68 11.40 0.74 -10.58
N THR A 69 12.66 0.82 -11.00
CA THR A 69 13.75 1.43 -10.21
C THR A 69 13.44 2.89 -9.86
N GLU A 70 12.99 3.67 -10.84
CA GLU A 70 12.66 5.08 -10.63
C GLU A 70 11.45 5.25 -9.70
N ALA A 71 10.41 4.45 -9.88
CA ALA A 71 9.24 4.44 -9.01
C ALA A 71 9.62 4.04 -7.56
N TYR A 72 10.45 3.02 -7.40
CA TYR A 72 10.99 2.61 -6.11
C TYR A 72 11.81 3.73 -5.43
N GLU A 73 12.69 4.40 -6.17
CA GLU A 73 13.50 5.50 -5.63
C GLU A 73 12.62 6.66 -5.14
N GLY A 74 11.47 6.90 -5.76
CA GLY A 74 10.49 7.87 -5.27
C GLY A 74 9.93 7.50 -3.90
N VAL A 75 9.52 6.24 -3.71
CA VAL A 75 9.05 5.72 -2.41
C VAL A 75 10.17 5.72 -1.37
N ARG A 76 11.37 5.30 -1.76
CA ARG A 76 12.55 5.30 -0.88
C ARG A 76 12.86 6.72 -0.38
N LYS A 77 12.86 7.72 -1.26
CA LYS A 77 13.07 9.13 -0.92
C LYS A 77 11.96 9.64 0.02
N LEU A 78 10.70 9.27 -0.23
CA LEU A 78 9.59 9.62 0.64
C LEU A 78 9.80 9.07 2.06
N HIS A 79 10.14 7.79 2.18
CA HIS A 79 10.42 7.12 3.45
C HIS A 79 11.54 7.81 4.23
N LEU A 80 12.67 8.07 3.58
CA LEU A 80 13.85 8.69 4.20
C LEU A 80 13.62 10.16 4.58
N ARG A 81 12.94 10.94 3.72
CA ARG A 81 12.63 12.35 3.97
C ARG A 81 11.83 12.55 5.25
N HIS A 82 10.92 11.64 5.52
CA HIS A 82 10.04 11.74 6.69
C HIS A 82 10.57 10.97 7.90
N ASP A 83 11.72 10.33 7.81
CA ASP A 83 12.29 9.47 8.87
C ASP A 83 11.23 8.47 9.38
N CYS A 84 10.62 7.74 8.42
CA CYS A 84 9.57 6.79 8.73
C CYS A 84 10.10 5.59 9.49
N PHE A 85 9.24 5.00 10.32
CA PHE A 85 9.55 3.71 10.95
C PHE A 85 9.91 2.66 9.90
N ILE A 86 10.91 1.85 10.20
CA ILE A 86 11.56 0.94 9.24
C ILE A 86 10.62 -0.06 8.55
N ASN A 87 9.51 -0.45 9.20
CA ASN A 87 8.57 -1.41 8.65
C ASN A 87 7.33 -0.71 8.08
N PRO A 88 7.17 -0.65 6.75
CA PRO A 88 5.96 -0.12 6.12
C PRO A 88 4.70 -0.90 6.47
N VAL A 89 3.55 -0.27 6.25
CA VAL A 89 2.21 -0.85 6.42
C VAL A 89 1.63 -1.17 5.05
N THR A 90 1.01 -2.36 4.92
CA THR A 90 0.26 -2.78 3.73
C THR A 90 -1.10 -3.36 4.11
N TRP A 91 -2.02 -3.51 3.15
CA TRP A 91 -3.27 -4.25 3.34
C TRP A 91 -3.15 -5.65 2.78
N GLY A 92 -2.70 -6.58 3.59
CA GLY A 92 -2.36 -7.95 3.21
C GLY A 92 -0.87 -8.14 2.98
N GLY A 93 -0.46 -9.39 2.83
CA GLY A 93 0.92 -9.76 2.56
C GLY A 93 1.21 -9.86 1.07
N GLY A 94 2.49 -9.75 0.71
CA GLY A 94 2.98 -9.96 -0.65
C GLY A 94 3.69 -8.75 -1.24
N ASP A 95 3.19 -7.54 -1.04
CA ASP A 95 3.75 -6.33 -1.67
C ASP A 95 5.25 -6.16 -1.45
N SER A 96 5.73 -6.41 -0.23
CA SER A 96 7.16 -6.29 0.08
C SER A 96 8.01 -7.30 -0.71
N GLN A 97 7.50 -8.52 -0.85
CA GLN A 97 8.19 -9.59 -1.56
C GLN A 97 8.15 -9.34 -3.06
N GLU A 98 7.00 -8.93 -3.60
CA GLU A 98 6.85 -8.60 -5.02
C GLU A 98 7.74 -7.42 -5.42
N LEU A 99 7.72 -6.34 -4.65
CA LEU A 99 8.60 -5.21 -4.90
C LEU A 99 10.07 -5.61 -4.84
N PHE A 100 10.47 -6.33 -3.79
CA PHE A 100 11.86 -6.77 -3.64
C PHE A 100 12.32 -7.69 -4.78
N ASN A 101 11.49 -8.67 -5.18
CA ASN A 101 11.85 -9.65 -6.20
C ASN A 101 11.99 -9.02 -7.60
N GLN A 102 11.16 -8.03 -7.92
CA GLN A 102 11.15 -7.41 -9.25
C GLN A 102 12.21 -6.32 -9.40
N LEU A 103 12.78 -5.80 -8.30
CA LEU A 103 13.84 -4.81 -8.36
C LEU A 103 15.17 -5.42 -8.81
N PRO A 104 16.01 -4.69 -9.58
CA PRO A 104 17.40 -5.06 -9.85
C PRO A 104 18.20 -5.18 -8.55
N GLU A 105 19.25 -6.01 -8.55
CA GLU A 105 20.12 -6.22 -7.38
C GLU A 105 20.73 -4.90 -6.88
N THR A 106 21.19 -4.06 -7.79
CA THR A 106 21.73 -2.73 -7.47
C THR A 106 20.77 -1.82 -6.70
N SER A 107 19.47 -1.94 -6.97
CA SER A 107 18.43 -1.20 -6.22
C SER A 107 18.19 -1.81 -4.83
N ARG A 108 18.30 -3.14 -4.71
CA ARG A 108 18.11 -3.86 -3.44
C ARG A 108 19.20 -3.58 -2.42
N GLU A 109 20.44 -3.26 -2.85
CA GLU A 109 21.55 -2.86 -1.99
C GLU A 109 21.20 -1.64 -1.12
N HIS A 110 20.28 -0.80 -1.59
CA HIS A 110 19.83 0.40 -0.91
C HIS A 110 18.44 0.27 -0.30
N TRP A 111 18.01 -0.97 0.00
CA TRP A 111 16.71 -1.26 0.60
C TRP A 111 16.59 -0.70 2.02
N PRO A 112 15.76 0.33 2.28
CA PRO A 112 15.68 0.98 3.58
C PRO A 112 14.70 0.31 4.52
N PHE A 113 13.88 -0.62 4.01
CA PHE A 113 12.77 -1.19 4.75
C PHE A 113 13.20 -2.41 5.55
N GLY A 114 12.57 -2.60 6.71
CA GLY A 114 12.73 -3.80 7.51
C GLY A 114 12.11 -5.04 6.82
N ARG A 115 12.45 -6.20 7.34
CA ARG A 115 11.96 -7.49 6.81
C ARG A 115 10.52 -7.83 7.18
N ARG A 116 9.97 -7.15 8.20
CA ARG A 116 8.66 -7.48 8.78
C ARG A 116 7.71 -6.31 8.58
N TRP A 117 7.19 -6.20 7.37
CA TRP A 117 6.16 -5.20 7.10
C TRP A 117 4.91 -5.48 7.93
N ILE A 118 4.18 -4.43 8.24
CA ILE A 118 2.97 -4.51 9.05
C ILE A 118 1.79 -4.82 8.13
N ASP A 119 1.28 -6.03 8.19
CA ASP A 119 0.05 -6.40 7.50
C ASP A 119 -1.16 -5.94 8.32
N ALA A 120 -1.75 -4.81 7.92
CA ALA A 120 -2.91 -4.22 8.57
C ALA A 120 -4.16 -5.13 8.51
N LYS A 121 -4.26 -5.98 7.47
CA LYS A 121 -5.34 -6.97 7.36
C LYS A 121 -5.22 -8.05 8.44
N THR A 122 -4.02 -8.53 8.71
CA THR A 122 -3.78 -9.49 9.81
C THR A 122 -4.12 -8.87 11.17
N VAL A 123 -3.79 -7.60 11.40
CA VAL A 123 -4.19 -6.87 12.63
C VAL A 123 -5.72 -6.79 12.73
N HIS A 124 -6.41 -6.44 11.63
CA HIS A 124 -7.87 -6.42 11.57
C HIS A 124 -8.48 -7.78 11.88
N VAL A 125 -8.01 -8.84 11.22
CA VAL A 125 -8.51 -10.22 11.43
C VAL A 125 -8.33 -10.66 12.87
N SER A 126 -7.16 -10.40 13.47
CA SER A 126 -6.88 -10.72 14.87
C SER A 126 -7.88 -10.04 15.82
N LYS A 127 -8.20 -8.76 15.57
CA LYS A 127 -9.23 -8.03 16.31
C LYS A 127 -10.63 -8.61 16.13
N MET A 128 -10.98 -9.05 14.91
CA MET A 128 -12.28 -9.70 14.67
C MET A 128 -12.40 -11.02 15.44
N ILE A 129 -11.35 -11.83 15.40
CA ILE A 129 -11.30 -13.11 16.15
C ILE A 129 -11.46 -12.85 17.65
N SER A 130 -10.76 -11.86 18.21
CA SER A 130 -10.86 -11.53 19.65
C SER A 130 -12.29 -11.10 20.06
N ASN A 131 -13.08 -10.59 19.12
CA ASN A 131 -14.48 -10.23 19.33
C ASN A 131 -15.48 -11.35 18.96
N GLY A 132 -14.99 -12.58 18.75
CA GLY A 132 -15.83 -13.73 18.35
C GLY A 132 -16.41 -13.61 16.93
N LYS A 133 -15.82 -12.78 16.06
CA LYS A 133 -16.26 -12.55 14.69
C LYS A 133 -15.17 -13.02 13.71
N VAL A 134 -15.58 -13.74 12.68
CA VAL A 134 -14.74 -14.08 11.56
C VAL A 134 -15.26 -13.31 10.34
N LEU A 135 -14.55 -12.27 9.93
CA LEU A 135 -14.85 -11.52 8.72
C LEU A 135 -13.70 -11.69 7.74
N SER A 136 -14.00 -12.21 6.58
CA SER A 136 -13.11 -12.16 5.40
C SER A 136 -13.59 -11.03 4.49
N GLY A 137 -12.69 -10.35 3.85
CA GLY A 137 -13.04 -9.31 2.89
C GLY A 137 -11.85 -8.42 2.54
N GLY A 138 -12.00 -7.70 1.43
CA GLY A 138 -11.04 -6.69 1.01
C GLY A 138 -11.11 -5.44 1.90
N LEU A 139 -10.18 -4.52 1.66
CA LEU A 139 -10.01 -3.26 2.39
C LEU A 139 -11.33 -2.50 2.58
N SER A 140 -12.06 -2.24 1.51
CA SER A 140 -13.33 -1.50 1.54
C SER A 140 -14.40 -2.18 2.42
N THR A 141 -14.45 -3.52 2.47
CA THR A 141 -15.39 -4.24 3.33
C THR A 141 -14.98 -4.12 4.80
N SER A 142 -13.70 -4.22 5.08
CA SER A 142 -13.17 -4.09 6.44
C SER A 142 -13.35 -2.67 6.99
N MET A 143 -13.20 -1.63 6.16
CA MET A 143 -13.47 -0.24 6.54
C MET A 143 -14.92 -0.02 6.97
N LYS A 144 -15.89 -0.63 6.27
CA LYS A 144 -17.32 -0.54 6.65
C LYS A 144 -17.58 -1.09 8.06
N HIS A 145 -16.84 -2.13 8.48
CA HIS A 145 -16.96 -2.66 9.83
C HIS A 145 -16.66 -1.61 10.91
N TYR A 146 -15.73 -0.69 10.63
CA TYR A 146 -15.39 0.43 11.51
C TYR A 146 -16.19 1.70 11.21
N ARG A 147 -17.19 1.64 10.34
CA ARG A 147 -17.98 2.79 9.85
C ARG A 147 -17.11 3.85 9.14
N LEU A 148 -15.98 3.42 8.60
CA LEU A 148 -15.12 4.26 7.78
C LEU A 148 -15.59 4.23 6.33
N LYS A 149 -15.61 5.39 5.68
CA LYS A 149 -15.89 5.51 4.26
C LYS A 149 -14.60 5.27 3.48
N PHE A 150 -14.70 4.44 2.46
CA PHE A 150 -13.65 4.31 1.45
C PHE A 150 -13.74 5.52 0.50
N ASP A 151 -12.67 6.28 0.38
CA ASP A 151 -12.62 7.47 -0.47
C ASP A 151 -11.78 7.16 -1.71
N GLY A 152 -12.28 7.58 -2.88
CA GLY A 152 -11.60 7.43 -4.15
C GLY A 152 -11.93 6.12 -4.89
N ARG A 153 -11.16 5.83 -5.93
CA ARG A 153 -11.31 4.63 -6.76
C ARG A 153 -10.54 3.47 -6.13
N LYS A 154 -11.20 2.32 -5.99
CA LYS A 154 -10.54 1.07 -5.61
C LYS A 154 -9.58 0.63 -6.71
N HIS A 155 -8.54 -0.07 -6.32
CA HIS A 155 -7.49 -0.52 -7.23
C HIS A 155 -6.76 0.65 -7.92
N ASP A 156 -6.60 1.76 -7.22
CA ASP A 156 -5.56 2.77 -7.43
C ASP A 156 -4.64 2.66 -6.21
N ALA A 157 -3.39 2.30 -6.43
CA ALA A 157 -2.46 1.98 -5.35
C ALA A 157 -2.29 3.13 -4.33
N GLN A 158 -2.31 4.41 -4.76
CA GLN A 158 -2.25 5.52 -3.82
C GLN A 158 -3.52 5.61 -2.98
N VAL A 159 -4.69 5.45 -3.60
CA VAL A 159 -5.98 5.47 -2.91
C VAL A 159 -6.10 4.31 -1.93
N ASP A 160 -5.64 3.12 -2.32
CA ASP A 160 -5.68 1.94 -1.45
C ASP A 160 -4.68 2.08 -0.28
N ALA A 161 -3.50 2.66 -0.49
CA ALA A 161 -2.57 3.03 0.58
C ALA A 161 -3.17 4.07 1.55
N GLU A 162 -3.88 5.10 1.06
CA GLU A 162 -4.56 6.08 1.91
C GLU A 162 -5.67 5.44 2.76
N ASN A 163 -6.49 4.57 2.17
CA ASN A 163 -7.56 3.89 2.90
C ASN A 163 -7.01 2.83 3.87
N THR A 164 -5.89 2.18 3.52
CA THR A 164 -5.15 1.30 4.44
C THR A 164 -4.61 2.10 5.63
N TRP A 165 -4.07 3.29 5.41
CA TRP A 165 -3.66 4.17 6.50
C TRP A 165 -4.83 4.53 7.40
N LYS A 166 -5.98 4.95 6.85
CA LYS A 166 -7.17 5.33 7.62
C LYS A 166 -7.64 4.20 8.54
N ILE A 167 -7.78 2.99 8.01
CA ILE A 167 -8.23 1.86 8.83
C ILE A 167 -7.17 1.44 9.85
N TYR A 168 -5.89 1.46 9.48
CA TYR A 168 -4.79 1.10 10.38
C TYR A 168 -4.68 2.10 11.54
N TYR A 169 -4.71 3.40 11.26
CA TYR A 169 -4.74 4.43 12.30
C TYR A 169 -5.95 4.28 13.23
N HIS A 170 -7.12 4.02 12.69
CA HIS A 170 -8.32 3.75 13.50
C HIS A 170 -8.13 2.55 14.44
N MET A 171 -7.51 1.47 13.97
CA MET A 171 -7.19 0.33 14.81
C MET A 171 -6.17 0.69 15.91
N LEU A 172 -5.14 1.47 15.59
CA LEU A 172 -4.19 1.98 16.60
C LEU A 172 -4.89 2.85 17.65
N TYR A 173 -5.79 3.73 17.22
CA TYR A 173 -6.59 4.56 18.13
C TYR A 173 -7.41 3.70 19.09
N LEU A 174 -8.09 2.68 18.60
CA LEU A 174 -8.87 1.76 19.43
C LEU A 174 -8.00 0.96 20.39
N MET A 175 -6.80 0.55 19.99
CA MET A 175 -5.86 -0.13 20.89
C MET A 175 -5.41 0.78 22.03
N ARG A 176 -5.17 2.06 21.77
CA ARG A 176 -4.77 3.03 22.79
C ARG A 176 -5.87 3.34 23.80
N HIS A 177 -7.13 3.35 23.36
CA HIS A 177 -8.25 3.83 24.18
C HIS A 177 -9.14 2.71 24.73
N ASN A 178 -9.03 1.47 24.24
CA ASN A 178 -9.78 0.31 24.76
C ASN A 178 -8.90 -0.65 25.59
N SER A 179 -7.76 -0.19 26.06
CA SER A 179 -6.78 -0.99 26.81
C SER A 179 -7.08 -1.10 28.31
N TYR A 180 -8.37 -0.98 28.69
CA TYR A 180 -8.79 -1.28 30.09
C TYR A 180 -10.21 -1.81 30.10
#